data_680c8f4129d8d629abf9fab1e069c7e5
#
_entry.id   680c8f4129d8d629abf9fab1e069c7e5
#
_cell.length_a   1.000
_cell.length_b   1.000
_cell.length_c   1.000
_cell.angle_alpha   90.00
_cell.angle_beta   90.00
_cell.angle_gamma   90.00
#
_symmetry.space_group_name_H-M   'P 1'
#
loop_
_entity.id
_entity.type
_entity.pdbx_description
1 polymer ?
#
loop_
_entity_poly.entity_id
_entity_poly.type
_entity_poly.pdbx_seq_one_letter_code
_entity_poly.pdbx_strand_id
1 'polypeptide(L)'
;MIRGRLHRRDAPKDAEPEFVEIDASELSGVFAAPAWLRDVGFTAWLLVGVALFLAGAVWLMTLTESIVAPLITATVVASVASPLISWLQRHRIPRPLGAILLVVVLILLALGVVAVVLVGITSELGGIKHQLADAKNTIEGWLKDLGVNSSTASSAKKDASSSSTDAVNALLKGLGAGLATLSSLVFFLAMTVLSLIFLLADGPKIRAWGERHMGVPLPVARTVTKRTLESLRGYFLGVTIVAAFNGAVVTVGALILGVPLAGTIGLVTFLAAYVPYLGAWTAGAFSVLLALGGAGTDAAAGMIVVQLLANSVLQQLIQPVAMGAALGIHPLAVLVVTIAGGALFGTVGLILAAPLTAAATLISNDLSRARAKPPDPEGDPG
;
A
#
# COMPACT_ATOMS: atom_id res chain seq x y z
N MET A 1 1.88 54.41 96.04
CA MET A 1 1.36 53.15 96.56
C MET A 1 0.00 52.84 95.97
N ILE A 2 -0.10 52.11 94.88
CA ILE A 2 -1.31 51.41 94.47
C ILE A 2 -0.92 50.16 93.72
N ARG A 3 -1.16 49.03 94.35
CA ARG A 3 -0.96 47.68 93.77
C ARG A 3 -2.14 47.39 92.85
N GLY A 4 -1.89 47.29 91.53
CA GLY A 4 -2.81 46.75 90.56
C GLY A 4 -2.73 45.25 90.55
N ARG A 5 -3.82 44.55 90.88
CA ARG A 5 -3.97 43.07 90.75
C ARG A 5 -4.15 42.72 89.27
N LEU A 6 -3.24 41.93 88.77
CA LEU A 6 -3.39 41.26 87.51
C LEU A 6 -4.40 40.10 87.67
N HIS A 7 -5.57 40.25 87.06
CA HIS A 7 -6.53 39.19 86.90
C HIS A 7 -6.06 38.25 85.81
N ARG A 8 -5.62 37.08 86.19
CA ARG A 8 -5.34 36.00 85.29
C ARG A 8 -6.70 35.49 84.81
N ARG A 9 -7.05 35.77 83.56
CA ARG A 9 -8.17 35.10 82.85
C ARG A 9 -7.75 33.69 82.55
N ASP A 10 -8.36 32.71 83.16
CA ASP A 10 -8.28 31.31 82.81
C ASP A 10 -8.82 31.14 81.40
N ALA A 11 -8.00 30.66 80.49
CA ALA A 11 -8.44 30.23 79.16
C ALA A 11 -9.25 28.94 79.30
N PRO A 12 -10.36 28.77 78.62
CA PRO A 12 -11.12 27.54 78.60
C PRO A 12 -10.26 26.43 78.04
N LYS A 13 -10.18 25.32 78.76
CA LYS A 13 -9.31 24.16 78.51
C LYS A 13 -9.86 23.18 77.47
N ASP A 14 -11.01 23.50 76.81
CA ASP A 14 -11.73 22.57 75.95
C ASP A 14 -12.12 23.24 74.59
N ALA A 15 -11.21 24.00 74.02
CA ALA A 15 -11.36 24.38 72.63
C ALA A 15 -10.84 23.20 71.76
N GLU A 16 -11.71 22.30 71.38
CA GLU A 16 -11.43 21.39 70.25
C GLU A 16 -11.00 22.20 69.04
N PRO A 17 -10.00 21.74 68.25
CA PRO A 17 -9.60 22.46 67.04
C PRO A 17 -10.84 22.47 66.11
N GLU A 18 -11.36 23.62 65.83
CA GLU A 18 -12.42 23.84 64.85
C GLU A 18 -11.87 23.45 63.49
N PHE A 19 -12.12 22.19 63.10
CA PHE A 19 -11.83 21.75 61.77
C PHE A 19 -12.77 22.51 60.84
N VAL A 20 -12.18 23.44 60.08
CA VAL A 20 -12.88 24.08 58.99
C VAL A 20 -13.16 22.99 57.96
N GLU A 21 -14.39 22.54 57.92
CA GLU A 21 -14.86 21.57 56.91
C GLU A 21 -14.85 22.31 55.57
N ILE A 22 -13.74 22.15 54.84
CA ILE A 22 -13.59 22.75 53.51
C ILE A 22 -14.48 21.91 52.57
N ASP A 23 -15.59 22.48 52.15
CA ASP A 23 -16.45 21.84 51.16
C ASP A 23 -15.66 21.67 49.85
N ALA A 24 -15.41 20.43 49.48
CA ALA A 24 -14.67 20.08 48.27
C ALA A 24 -15.32 20.65 46.99
N SER A 25 -16.62 21.02 47.07
CA SER A 25 -17.34 21.70 45.97
C SER A 25 -16.91 23.15 45.77
N GLU A 26 -16.51 23.86 46.85
CA GLU A 26 -15.98 25.23 46.76
C GLU A 26 -14.57 25.31 46.20
N LEU A 27 -13.75 24.26 46.45
CA LEU A 27 -12.40 24.16 45.90
C LEU A 27 -12.40 23.81 44.39
N SER A 28 -13.45 23.20 43.88
CA SER A 28 -13.56 22.82 42.50
C SER A 28 -13.65 24.03 41.55
N GLY A 29 -14.15 25.15 42.00
CA GLY A 29 -14.26 26.39 41.23
C GLY A 29 -12.91 27.11 40.97
N VAL A 30 -11.95 26.97 41.92
CA VAL A 30 -10.67 27.69 41.88
C VAL A 30 -9.61 26.91 41.09
N PHE A 31 -9.69 25.57 41.12
CA PHE A 31 -8.76 24.65 40.47
C PHE A 31 -9.32 23.94 39.23
N ALA A 32 -10.59 24.23 38.86
CA ALA A 32 -11.18 23.64 37.68
C ALA A 32 -10.51 24.21 36.42
N ALA A 33 -9.86 23.33 35.64
CA ALA A 33 -9.34 23.71 34.34
C ALA A 33 -10.47 24.31 33.48
N PRO A 34 -10.20 25.41 32.72
CA PRO A 34 -11.19 25.96 31.80
C PRO A 34 -11.81 24.88 30.92
N ALA A 35 -13.11 24.99 30.61
CA ALA A 35 -13.84 23.99 29.86
C ALA A 35 -13.14 23.64 28.53
N TRP A 36 -12.62 24.67 27.83
CA TRP A 36 -11.86 24.45 26.59
C TRP A 36 -10.61 23.60 26.78
N LEU A 37 -9.87 23.75 27.88
CA LEU A 37 -8.66 22.98 28.18
C LEU A 37 -8.99 21.52 28.52
N ARG A 38 -10.11 21.30 29.23
CA ARG A 38 -10.63 19.97 29.53
C ARG A 38 -11.06 19.25 28.26
N ASP A 39 -11.77 19.95 27.36
CA ASP A 39 -12.26 19.39 26.09
C ASP A 39 -11.08 19.09 25.15
N VAL A 40 -10.08 19.96 25.09
CA VAL A 40 -8.82 19.70 24.35
C VAL A 40 -8.06 18.52 24.98
N GLY A 41 -7.97 18.49 26.32
CA GLY A 41 -7.31 17.37 27.03
C GLY A 41 -8.00 16.04 26.78
N PHE A 42 -9.33 15.99 26.81
CA PHE A 42 -10.09 14.77 26.50
C PHE A 42 -9.91 14.34 25.03
N THR A 43 -9.97 15.32 24.11
CA THR A 43 -9.73 15.05 22.69
C THR A 43 -8.31 14.54 22.43
N ALA A 44 -7.30 15.16 23.07
CA ALA A 44 -5.91 14.71 22.99
C ALA A 44 -5.76 13.29 23.55
N TRP A 45 -6.41 12.97 24.67
CA TRP A 45 -6.38 11.62 25.25
C TRP A 45 -7.03 10.57 24.35
N LEU A 46 -8.15 10.90 23.72
CA LEU A 46 -8.81 10.06 22.72
C LEU A 46 -7.89 9.83 21.50
N LEU A 47 -7.20 10.87 21.02
CA LEU A 47 -6.23 10.74 19.92
C LEU A 47 -5.05 9.85 20.30
N VAL A 48 -4.54 9.96 21.53
CA VAL A 48 -3.50 9.06 22.05
C VAL A 48 -4.01 7.63 22.11
N GLY A 49 -5.25 7.41 22.60
CA GLY A 49 -5.87 6.08 22.60
C GLY A 49 -6.01 5.47 21.20
N VAL A 50 -6.46 6.26 20.24
CA VAL A 50 -6.53 5.85 18.83
C VAL A 50 -5.14 5.55 18.26
N ALA A 51 -4.15 6.40 18.54
CA ALA A 51 -2.77 6.20 18.08
C ALA A 51 -2.16 4.91 18.66
N LEU A 52 -2.34 4.64 19.95
CA LEU A 52 -1.89 3.40 20.60
C LEU A 52 -2.62 2.17 20.05
N PHE A 53 -3.93 2.27 19.80
CA PHE A 53 -4.70 1.18 19.18
C PHE A 53 -4.18 0.89 17.77
N LEU A 54 -3.95 1.93 16.95
CA LEU A 54 -3.39 1.77 15.61
C LEU A 54 -1.97 1.20 15.66
N ALA A 55 -1.11 1.68 16.55
CA ALA A 55 0.24 1.15 16.74
C ALA A 55 0.21 -0.34 17.14
N GLY A 56 -0.67 -0.71 18.07
CA GLY A 56 -0.90 -2.10 18.46
C GLY A 56 -1.42 -2.98 17.32
N ALA A 57 -2.35 -2.46 16.51
CA ALA A 57 -2.87 -3.14 15.34
C ALA A 57 -1.79 -3.35 14.27
N VAL A 58 -0.97 -2.33 14.00
CA VAL A 58 0.19 -2.43 13.09
C VAL A 58 1.17 -3.48 13.60
N TRP A 59 1.54 -3.43 14.88
CA TRP A 59 2.44 -4.40 15.49
C TRP A 59 1.90 -5.83 15.39
N LEU A 60 0.61 -6.03 15.67
CA LEU A 60 -0.03 -7.34 15.53
C LEU A 60 -0.03 -7.82 14.06
N MET A 61 -0.28 -6.91 13.11
CA MET A 61 -0.20 -7.23 11.68
C MET A 61 1.21 -7.63 11.24
N THR A 62 2.27 -7.00 11.76
CA THR A 62 3.66 -7.40 11.45
C THR A 62 3.98 -8.78 12.00
N LEU A 63 3.48 -9.15 13.19
CA LEU A 63 3.63 -10.50 13.73
C LEU A 63 2.91 -11.57 12.92
N THR A 64 1.83 -11.20 12.24
CA THR A 64 0.97 -12.11 11.45
C THR A 64 1.11 -11.88 9.94
N GLU A 65 2.16 -11.18 9.49
CA GLU A 65 2.37 -10.81 8.09
C GLU A 65 2.30 -12.03 7.14
N SER A 66 2.86 -13.16 7.56
CA SER A 66 2.84 -14.41 6.80
C SER A 66 1.42 -14.93 6.49
N ILE A 67 0.42 -14.56 7.28
CA ILE A 67 -0.99 -14.95 7.08
C ILE A 67 -1.79 -13.79 6.48
N VAL A 68 -1.57 -12.58 6.97
CA VAL A 68 -2.34 -11.39 6.58
C VAL A 68 -2.04 -10.97 5.16
N ALA A 69 -0.78 -10.99 4.74
CA ALA A 69 -0.40 -10.59 3.38
C ALA A 69 -1.02 -11.49 2.29
N PRO A 70 -0.96 -12.84 2.37
CA PRO A 70 -1.68 -13.71 1.43
C PRO A 70 -3.18 -13.48 1.40
N LEU A 71 -3.82 -13.28 2.58
CA LEU A 71 -5.26 -13.05 2.69
C LEU A 71 -5.68 -11.73 2.04
N ILE A 72 -4.91 -10.66 2.25
CA ILE A 72 -5.14 -9.37 1.63
C ILE A 72 -4.97 -9.48 0.11
N THR A 73 -3.89 -10.13 -0.36
CA THR A 73 -3.66 -10.38 -1.79
C THR A 73 -4.82 -11.15 -2.41
N ALA A 74 -5.28 -12.22 -1.76
CA ALA A 74 -6.44 -12.98 -2.20
C ALA A 74 -7.71 -12.13 -2.23
N THR A 75 -7.92 -11.24 -1.24
CA THR A 75 -9.09 -10.34 -1.18
C THR A 75 -9.08 -9.33 -2.34
N VAL A 76 -7.94 -8.77 -2.65
CA VAL A 76 -7.76 -7.87 -3.80
C VAL A 76 -8.10 -8.61 -5.10
N VAL A 77 -7.45 -9.75 -5.34
CA VAL A 77 -7.68 -10.56 -6.55
C VAL A 77 -9.14 -11.01 -6.63
N ALA A 78 -9.74 -11.46 -5.51
CA ALA A 78 -11.14 -11.86 -5.45
C ALA A 78 -12.09 -10.69 -5.78
N SER A 79 -11.78 -9.46 -5.31
CA SER A 79 -12.60 -8.28 -5.58
C SER A 79 -12.63 -7.95 -7.07
N VAL A 80 -11.48 -8.04 -7.73
CA VAL A 80 -11.33 -7.81 -9.18
C VAL A 80 -11.99 -8.92 -9.98
N ALA A 81 -11.79 -10.17 -9.58
CA ALA A 81 -12.24 -11.36 -10.30
C ALA A 81 -13.72 -11.72 -10.04
N SER A 82 -14.36 -11.14 -9.01
CA SER A 82 -15.73 -11.50 -8.63
C SER A 82 -16.78 -11.30 -9.75
N PRO A 83 -16.70 -10.31 -10.68
CA PRO A 83 -17.61 -10.23 -11.82
C PRO A 83 -17.51 -11.41 -12.77
N LEU A 84 -16.29 -11.96 -12.96
CA LEU A 84 -16.11 -13.15 -13.77
C LEU A 84 -16.86 -14.35 -13.19
N ILE A 85 -16.78 -14.54 -11.87
CA ILE A 85 -17.54 -15.60 -11.19
C ILE A 85 -19.05 -15.41 -11.38
N SER A 86 -19.53 -14.17 -11.25
CA SER A 86 -20.94 -13.86 -11.49
C SER A 86 -21.35 -14.11 -12.95
N TRP A 87 -20.47 -13.86 -13.90
CA TRP A 87 -20.67 -14.17 -15.31
C TRP A 87 -20.69 -15.69 -15.55
N LEU A 88 -19.75 -16.47 -14.97
CA LEU A 88 -19.75 -17.94 -15.05
C LEU A 88 -21.04 -18.54 -14.47
N GLN A 89 -21.55 -17.98 -13.37
CA GLN A 89 -22.82 -18.43 -12.78
C GLN A 89 -24.00 -18.24 -13.74
N ARG A 90 -24.03 -17.15 -14.51
CA ARG A 90 -25.07 -16.92 -15.54
C ARG A 90 -25.01 -17.98 -16.63
N HIS A 91 -23.84 -18.59 -16.85
CA HIS A 91 -23.63 -19.70 -17.79
C HIS A 91 -23.79 -21.08 -17.14
N ARG A 92 -24.53 -21.18 -16.01
CA ARG A 92 -24.86 -22.41 -15.26
C ARG A 92 -23.66 -23.10 -14.61
N ILE A 93 -22.52 -22.46 -14.48
CA ILE A 93 -21.36 -23.00 -13.74
C ILE A 93 -21.57 -22.70 -12.25
N PRO A 94 -21.61 -23.71 -11.36
CA PRO A 94 -21.75 -23.49 -9.94
C PRO A 94 -20.55 -22.72 -9.38
N ARG A 95 -20.80 -21.87 -8.41
CA ARG A 95 -19.81 -20.92 -7.87
C ARG A 95 -18.49 -21.56 -7.46
N PRO A 96 -18.45 -22.70 -6.73
CA PRO A 96 -17.20 -23.36 -6.36
C PRO A 96 -16.36 -23.80 -7.57
N LEU A 97 -17.03 -24.38 -8.59
CA LEU A 97 -16.33 -24.79 -9.82
C LEU A 97 -15.81 -23.58 -10.60
N GLY A 98 -16.59 -22.51 -10.67
CA GLY A 98 -16.13 -21.25 -11.27
C GLY A 98 -14.92 -20.65 -10.54
N ALA A 99 -14.89 -20.72 -9.21
CA ALA A 99 -13.76 -20.27 -8.41
C ALA A 99 -12.49 -21.10 -8.70
N ILE A 100 -12.60 -22.43 -8.71
CA ILE A 100 -11.47 -23.33 -9.04
C ILE A 100 -10.98 -23.07 -10.46
N LEU A 101 -11.88 -23.03 -11.44
CA LEU A 101 -11.50 -22.74 -12.83
C LEU A 101 -10.75 -21.43 -12.98
N LEU A 102 -11.25 -20.36 -12.36
CA LEU A 102 -10.61 -19.05 -12.40
C LEU A 102 -9.24 -19.08 -11.75
N VAL A 103 -9.09 -19.74 -10.60
CA VAL A 103 -7.79 -19.89 -9.93
C VAL A 103 -6.81 -20.66 -10.77
N VAL A 104 -7.24 -21.75 -11.41
CA VAL A 104 -6.39 -22.51 -12.35
C VAL A 104 -5.94 -21.62 -13.51
N VAL A 105 -6.82 -20.84 -14.10
CA VAL A 105 -6.48 -19.89 -15.17
C VAL A 105 -5.47 -18.86 -14.69
N LEU A 106 -5.65 -18.28 -13.48
CA LEU A 106 -4.72 -17.33 -12.91
C LEU A 106 -3.35 -17.94 -12.63
N ILE A 107 -3.30 -19.18 -12.12
CA ILE A 107 -2.05 -19.91 -11.91
C ILE A 107 -1.34 -20.18 -13.25
N LEU A 108 -2.05 -20.65 -14.25
CA LEU A 108 -1.48 -20.89 -15.58
C LEU A 108 -0.95 -19.59 -16.21
N LEU A 109 -1.68 -18.49 -16.05
CA LEU A 109 -1.25 -17.18 -16.52
C LEU A 109 0.00 -16.72 -15.77
N ALA A 110 0.05 -16.86 -14.44
CA ALA A 110 1.21 -16.51 -13.63
C ALA A 110 2.44 -17.37 -14.02
N LEU A 111 2.26 -18.69 -14.18
CA LEU A 111 3.31 -19.57 -14.65
C LEU A 111 3.80 -19.22 -16.07
N GLY A 112 2.87 -18.85 -16.97
CA GLY A 112 3.20 -18.36 -18.31
C GLY A 112 4.05 -17.08 -18.26
N VAL A 113 3.67 -16.12 -17.42
CA VAL A 113 4.44 -14.90 -17.19
C VAL A 113 5.84 -15.22 -16.65
N VAL A 114 5.94 -16.07 -15.62
CA VAL A 114 7.22 -16.50 -15.06
C VAL A 114 8.07 -17.23 -16.11
N ALA A 115 7.48 -18.11 -16.90
CA ALA A 115 8.18 -18.81 -17.97
C ALA A 115 8.75 -17.85 -19.02
N VAL A 116 7.95 -16.86 -19.47
CA VAL A 116 8.41 -15.83 -20.44
C VAL A 116 9.58 -15.03 -19.88
N VAL A 117 9.49 -14.61 -18.60
CA VAL A 117 10.58 -13.89 -17.94
C VAL A 117 11.82 -14.77 -17.80
N LEU A 118 11.67 -16.00 -17.33
CA LEU A 118 12.80 -16.91 -17.14
C LEU A 118 13.44 -17.28 -18.47
N VAL A 119 12.66 -17.63 -19.50
CA VAL A 119 13.19 -17.93 -20.84
C VAL A 119 13.87 -16.70 -21.42
N GLY A 120 13.26 -15.50 -21.32
CA GLY A 120 13.89 -14.25 -21.75
C GLY A 120 15.22 -13.99 -21.04
N ILE A 121 15.27 -14.17 -19.72
CA ILE A 121 16.51 -13.98 -18.96
C ILE A 121 17.53 -15.07 -19.27
N THR A 122 17.13 -16.34 -19.33
CA THR A 122 18.09 -17.46 -19.53
C THR A 122 18.64 -17.54 -20.94
N SER A 123 17.84 -17.23 -21.95
CA SER A 123 18.31 -17.17 -23.34
C SER A 123 19.35 -16.07 -23.57
N GLU A 124 19.31 -15.02 -22.76
CA GLU A 124 20.14 -13.83 -22.90
C GLU A 124 21.08 -13.60 -21.69
N LEU A 125 21.20 -14.56 -20.77
CA LEU A 125 22.05 -14.40 -19.56
C LEU A 125 23.50 -13.99 -19.90
N GLY A 126 24.04 -14.54 -20.98
CA GLY A 126 25.35 -14.12 -21.54
C GLY A 126 25.31 -12.69 -22.06
N GLY A 127 24.29 -12.37 -22.84
CA GLY A 127 24.07 -11.04 -23.41
C GLY A 127 23.82 -9.98 -22.34
N ILE A 128 22.94 -10.24 -21.38
CA ILE A 128 22.64 -9.29 -20.28
C ILE A 128 23.89 -8.95 -19.46
N LYS A 129 24.73 -9.95 -19.12
CA LYS A 129 25.99 -9.72 -18.41
C LYS A 129 26.94 -8.86 -19.24
N HIS A 130 27.03 -9.13 -20.53
CA HIS A 130 27.85 -8.36 -21.45
C HIS A 130 27.33 -6.93 -21.61
N GLN A 131 26.03 -6.77 -21.83
CA GLN A 131 25.34 -5.48 -21.95
C GLN A 131 25.47 -4.59 -20.71
N LEU A 132 25.33 -5.18 -19.51
CA LEU A 132 25.56 -4.47 -18.25
C LEU A 132 27.03 -4.06 -18.07
N ALA A 133 27.97 -4.92 -18.52
CA ALA A 133 29.41 -4.57 -18.51
C ALA A 133 29.71 -3.44 -19.52
N ASP A 134 29.12 -3.48 -20.71
CA ASP A 134 29.29 -2.47 -21.73
C ASP A 134 28.63 -1.13 -21.32
N ALA A 135 27.44 -1.16 -20.74
CA ALA A 135 26.80 0.00 -20.14
C ALA A 135 27.67 0.63 -19.06
N LYS A 136 28.26 -0.20 -18.19
CA LYS A 136 29.22 0.26 -17.17
C LYS A 136 30.45 0.93 -17.79
N ASN A 137 31.05 0.30 -18.80
CA ASN A 137 32.23 0.85 -19.48
C ASN A 137 31.91 2.19 -20.17
N THR A 138 30.72 2.31 -20.77
CA THR A 138 30.24 3.54 -21.39
C THR A 138 30.06 4.67 -20.36
N ILE A 139 29.44 4.35 -19.21
CA ILE A 139 29.27 5.30 -18.09
C ILE A 139 30.63 5.71 -17.52
N GLU A 140 31.56 4.77 -17.34
CA GLU A 140 32.94 5.08 -16.91
C GLU A 140 33.68 5.97 -17.93
N GLY A 141 33.44 5.78 -19.22
CA GLY A 141 33.95 6.68 -20.28
C GLY A 141 33.43 8.09 -20.09
N TRP A 142 32.13 8.27 -19.96
CA TRP A 142 31.54 9.60 -19.76
C TRP A 142 32.02 10.30 -18.49
N LEU A 143 32.15 9.54 -17.36
CA LEU A 143 32.69 10.13 -16.13
C LEU A 143 34.12 10.61 -16.27
N LYS A 144 34.96 9.92 -17.05
CA LYS A 144 36.33 10.37 -17.39
C LYS A 144 36.32 11.63 -18.25
N ASP A 145 35.44 11.67 -19.24
CA ASP A 145 35.31 12.83 -20.16
C ASP A 145 34.80 14.07 -19.42
N LEU A 146 33.99 13.89 -18.37
CA LEU A 146 33.53 14.95 -17.46
C LEU A 146 34.58 15.39 -16.43
N GLY A 147 35.82 14.84 -16.49
CA GLY A 147 36.90 15.23 -15.60
C GLY A 147 36.80 14.73 -14.15
N VAL A 148 35.97 13.73 -13.89
CA VAL A 148 35.89 13.07 -12.59
C VAL A 148 37.17 12.26 -12.39
N ASN A 149 38.05 12.72 -11.48
CA ASN A 149 39.36 12.12 -11.22
C ASN A 149 39.24 10.63 -10.85
N SER A 150 40.15 9.84 -11.44
CA SER A 150 40.27 8.39 -11.28
C SER A 150 40.38 7.90 -9.81
N SER A 151 40.71 8.76 -8.85
CA SER A 151 40.77 8.43 -7.42
C SER A 151 39.37 8.33 -6.80
N THR A 152 38.42 9.19 -7.18
CA THR A 152 37.02 9.11 -6.73
C THR A 152 36.29 7.99 -7.43
N ALA A 153 36.62 7.75 -8.73
CA ALA A 153 36.15 6.60 -9.49
C ALA A 153 36.71 5.27 -8.97
N SER A 154 37.93 5.25 -8.41
CA SER A 154 38.54 4.04 -7.82
C SER A 154 37.90 3.65 -6.48
N SER A 155 37.46 4.61 -5.68
CA SER A 155 36.70 4.34 -4.45
C SER A 155 35.30 3.82 -4.79
N ALA A 156 34.60 4.47 -5.73
CA ALA A 156 33.33 3.98 -6.24
C ALA A 156 33.47 2.63 -7.00
N LYS A 157 34.64 2.39 -7.64
CA LYS A 157 34.96 1.12 -8.30
C LYS A 157 35.25 0.00 -7.32
N LYS A 158 35.88 0.29 -6.18
CA LYS A 158 36.14 -0.66 -5.10
C LYS A 158 34.83 -1.03 -4.38
N ASP A 159 33.97 -0.04 -4.17
CA ASP A 159 32.63 -0.26 -3.59
C ASP A 159 31.69 -0.96 -4.60
N ALA A 160 31.76 -0.63 -5.90
CA ALA A 160 30.95 -1.29 -6.93
C ALA A 160 31.50 -2.68 -7.33
N SER A 161 32.81 -2.94 -7.27
CA SER A 161 33.39 -4.27 -7.53
C SER A 161 33.25 -5.19 -6.31
N SER A 162 33.35 -4.70 -5.09
CA SER A 162 32.96 -5.43 -3.90
C SER A 162 31.44 -5.68 -3.92
N SER A 163 30.62 -4.68 -4.28
CA SER A 163 29.16 -4.84 -4.43
C SER A 163 28.78 -5.81 -5.54
N SER A 164 29.52 -5.95 -6.65
CA SER A 164 29.23 -6.95 -7.68
C SER A 164 29.68 -8.35 -7.29
N THR A 165 30.81 -8.49 -6.58
CA THR A 165 31.24 -9.76 -5.97
C THR A 165 30.36 -10.09 -4.77
N ASP A 166 29.95 -9.10 -3.98
CA ASP A 166 29.01 -9.27 -2.89
C ASP A 166 27.57 -9.49 -3.40
N ALA A 167 27.17 -8.92 -4.53
CA ALA A 167 25.90 -9.25 -5.20
C ALA A 167 25.92 -10.67 -5.79
N VAL A 168 27.01 -11.11 -6.38
CA VAL A 168 27.16 -12.52 -6.83
C VAL A 168 27.28 -13.47 -5.64
N ASN A 169 28.00 -13.09 -4.59
CA ASN A 169 28.07 -13.86 -3.33
C ASN A 169 26.76 -13.77 -2.54
N ALA A 170 26.03 -12.65 -2.59
CA ALA A 170 24.68 -12.51 -2.06
C ALA A 170 23.68 -13.32 -2.89
N LEU A 171 23.82 -13.40 -4.20
CA LEU A 171 23.05 -14.31 -5.07
C LEU A 171 23.39 -15.77 -4.79
N LEU A 172 24.66 -16.12 -4.58
CA LEU A 172 25.09 -17.48 -4.23
C LEU A 172 24.75 -17.85 -2.78
N LYS A 173 24.85 -16.91 -1.82
CA LYS A 173 24.30 -17.03 -0.47
C LYS A 173 22.78 -16.99 -0.47
N GLY A 174 22.17 -16.22 -1.38
CA GLY A 174 20.72 -16.21 -1.65
C GLY A 174 20.21 -17.52 -2.23
N LEU A 175 21.02 -18.28 -2.95
CA LEU A 175 20.69 -19.66 -3.37
C LEU A 175 20.71 -20.63 -2.17
N GLY A 176 21.57 -20.42 -1.18
CA GLY A 176 21.56 -21.20 0.08
C GLY A 176 20.45 -20.75 1.06
N ALA A 177 20.19 -19.45 1.16
CA ALA A 177 19.01 -18.88 1.83
C ALA A 177 17.72 -19.14 1.01
N GLY A 178 17.85 -19.52 -0.25
CA GLY A 178 16.78 -19.75 -1.21
C GLY A 178 15.80 -20.86 -0.81
N LEU A 179 16.23 -21.86 -0.06
CA LEU A 179 15.33 -22.90 0.45
C LEU A 179 14.36 -22.35 1.50
N ALA A 180 14.80 -21.47 2.38
CA ALA A 180 13.91 -20.80 3.35
C ALA A 180 13.01 -19.78 2.64
N THR A 181 13.54 -19.05 1.67
CA THR A 181 12.77 -18.09 0.84
C THR A 181 11.79 -18.83 -0.07
N LEU A 182 12.15 -19.99 -0.63
CA LEU A 182 11.25 -20.82 -1.42
C LEU A 182 10.11 -21.38 -0.56
N SER A 183 10.39 -21.84 0.67
CA SER A 183 9.35 -22.35 1.56
C SER A 183 8.35 -21.25 1.96
N SER A 184 8.82 -20.03 2.24
CA SER A 184 7.95 -18.90 2.54
C SER A 184 7.13 -18.44 1.32
N LEU A 185 7.72 -18.48 0.12
CA LEU A 185 7.01 -18.17 -1.12
C LEU A 185 5.94 -19.23 -1.43
N VAL A 186 6.27 -20.52 -1.28
CA VAL A 186 5.30 -21.61 -1.46
C VAL A 186 4.16 -21.49 -0.46
N PHE A 187 4.47 -21.20 0.81
CA PHE A 187 3.46 -20.98 1.83
C PHE A 187 2.57 -19.77 1.49
N PHE A 188 3.18 -18.63 1.09
CA PHE A 188 2.46 -17.44 0.67
C PHE A 188 1.51 -17.73 -0.50
N LEU A 189 2.00 -18.42 -1.54
CA LEU A 189 1.20 -18.78 -2.71
C LEU A 189 0.08 -19.76 -2.35
N ALA A 190 0.38 -20.78 -1.55
CA ALA A 190 -0.61 -21.76 -1.11
C ALA A 190 -1.73 -21.10 -0.29
N MET A 191 -1.36 -20.23 0.66
CA MET A 191 -2.32 -19.47 1.46
C MET A 191 -3.15 -18.48 0.60
N THR A 192 -2.50 -17.82 -0.36
CA THR A 192 -3.20 -16.92 -1.29
C THR A 192 -4.20 -17.69 -2.15
N VAL A 193 -3.78 -18.81 -2.75
CA VAL A 193 -4.65 -19.65 -3.60
C VAL A 193 -5.82 -20.21 -2.78
N LEU A 194 -5.55 -20.75 -1.60
CA LEU A 194 -6.59 -21.31 -0.73
C LEU A 194 -7.60 -20.23 -0.30
N SER A 195 -7.10 -19.09 0.16
CA SER A 195 -7.93 -17.94 0.54
C SER A 195 -8.75 -17.43 -0.64
N LEU A 196 -8.14 -17.36 -1.84
CA LEU A 196 -8.79 -16.91 -3.06
C LEU A 196 -9.94 -17.84 -3.46
N ILE A 197 -9.76 -19.17 -3.37
CA ILE A 197 -10.81 -20.14 -3.64
C ILE A 197 -12.00 -19.92 -2.71
N PHE A 198 -11.75 -19.80 -1.39
CA PHE A 198 -12.81 -19.57 -0.42
C PHE A 198 -13.51 -18.21 -0.61
N LEU A 199 -12.76 -17.14 -0.84
CA LEU A 199 -13.32 -15.82 -1.07
C LEU A 199 -14.18 -15.75 -2.34
N LEU A 200 -13.80 -16.47 -3.40
CA LEU A 200 -14.57 -16.53 -4.64
C LEU A 200 -15.79 -17.46 -4.53
N ALA A 201 -15.64 -18.61 -3.87
CA ALA A 201 -16.71 -19.59 -3.68
C ALA A 201 -17.77 -19.09 -2.70
N ASP A 202 -17.35 -18.68 -1.50
CA ASP A 202 -18.23 -18.32 -0.38
C ASP A 202 -18.27 -16.80 -0.08
N GLY A 203 -17.72 -15.96 -0.96
CA GLY A 203 -17.62 -14.51 -0.78
C GLY A 203 -18.91 -13.83 -0.26
N PRO A 204 -20.12 -14.10 -0.81
CA PRO A 204 -21.36 -13.52 -0.27
C PRO A 204 -21.65 -13.93 1.18
N LYS A 205 -21.35 -15.19 1.56
CA LYS A 205 -21.57 -15.66 2.94
C LYS A 205 -20.59 -15.01 3.91
N ILE A 206 -19.29 -14.94 3.53
CA ILE A 206 -18.22 -14.29 4.29
C ILE A 206 -18.56 -12.82 4.49
N ARG A 207 -18.96 -12.14 3.41
CA ARG A 207 -19.38 -10.76 3.44
C ARG A 207 -20.59 -10.55 4.37
N ALA A 208 -21.64 -11.34 4.24
CA ALA A 208 -22.84 -11.23 5.06
C ALA A 208 -22.55 -11.55 6.54
N TRP A 209 -21.60 -12.43 6.82
CA TRP A 209 -21.12 -12.69 8.17
C TRP A 209 -20.39 -11.48 8.74
N GLY A 210 -19.41 -10.93 7.99
CA GLY A 210 -18.67 -9.74 8.40
C GLY A 210 -19.58 -8.53 8.66
N GLU A 211 -20.52 -8.26 7.74
CA GLU A 211 -21.50 -7.16 7.87
C GLU A 211 -22.33 -7.26 9.17
N ARG A 212 -22.67 -8.48 9.62
CA ARG A 212 -23.42 -8.71 10.87
C ARG A 212 -22.59 -8.53 12.13
N HIS A 213 -21.26 -8.70 12.03
CA HIS A 213 -20.36 -8.64 13.19
C HIS A 213 -19.55 -7.33 13.27
N MET A 214 -19.82 -6.35 12.39
CA MET A 214 -19.14 -5.03 12.42
C MET A 214 -19.50 -4.13 13.61
N GLY A 215 -20.51 -4.49 14.41
CA GLY A 215 -20.94 -3.64 15.55
C GLY A 215 -21.62 -2.33 15.16
N VAL A 216 -21.99 -2.15 13.88
CA VAL A 216 -22.70 -0.98 13.35
C VAL A 216 -24.00 -1.42 12.70
N PRO A 217 -24.99 -0.51 12.51
CA PRO A 217 -26.25 -0.84 11.83
C PRO A 217 -26.00 -1.49 10.47
N LEU A 218 -26.76 -2.54 10.15
CA LEU A 218 -26.57 -3.34 8.93
C LEU A 218 -26.55 -2.54 7.63
N PRO A 219 -27.37 -1.48 7.42
CA PRO A 219 -27.27 -0.62 6.25
C PRO A 219 -25.90 0.08 6.11
N VAL A 220 -25.33 0.53 7.24
CA VAL A 220 -24.00 1.16 7.29
C VAL A 220 -22.93 0.11 6.96
N ALA A 221 -22.97 -1.06 7.58
CA ALA A 221 -22.04 -2.16 7.31
C ALA A 221 -22.04 -2.55 5.83
N ARG A 222 -23.22 -2.65 5.20
CA ARG A 222 -23.37 -2.93 3.77
C ARG A 222 -22.78 -1.84 2.89
N THR A 223 -22.98 -0.58 3.27
CA THR A 223 -22.39 0.56 2.55
C THR A 223 -20.87 0.53 2.63
N VAL A 224 -20.31 0.30 3.82
CA VAL A 224 -18.85 0.19 4.04
C VAL A 224 -18.27 -0.93 3.17
N THR A 225 -18.79 -2.15 3.26
CA THR A 225 -18.29 -3.31 2.51
C THR A 225 -18.42 -3.11 0.99
N LYS A 226 -19.57 -2.58 0.55
CA LYS A 226 -19.82 -2.31 -0.87
C LYS A 226 -18.80 -1.32 -1.42
N ARG A 227 -18.64 -0.16 -0.77
CA ARG A 227 -17.72 0.90 -1.22
C ARG A 227 -16.26 0.45 -1.19
N THR A 228 -15.86 -0.30 -0.17
CA THR A 228 -14.50 -0.86 -0.10
C THR A 228 -14.22 -1.80 -1.28
N LEU A 229 -15.12 -2.74 -1.56
CA LEU A 229 -14.93 -3.68 -2.66
C LEU A 229 -15.00 -3.00 -4.03
N GLU A 230 -15.88 -2.01 -4.22
CA GLU A 230 -15.96 -1.21 -5.44
C GLU A 230 -14.68 -0.40 -5.68
N SER A 231 -14.15 0.23 -4.63
CA SER A 231 -12.91 1.00 -4.69
C SER A 231 -11.71 0.10 -5.00
N LEU A 232 -11.55 -1.03 -4.32
CA LEU A 232 -10.50 -2.00 -4.61
C LEU A 232 -10.58 -2.48 -6.06
N ARG A 233 -11.76 -2.89 -6.51
CA ARG A 233 -11.95 -3.35 -7.89
C ARG A 233 -11.62 -2.27 -8.91
N GLY A 234 -12.17 -1.07 -8.75
CA GLY A 234 -11.95 0.06 -9.66
C GLY A 234 -10.47 0.43 -9.75
N TYR A 235 -9.81 0.52 -8.60
CA TYR A 235 -8.39 0.84 -8.53
C TYR A 235 -7.53 -0.22 -9.24
N PHE A 236 -7.66 -1.50 -8.87
CA PHE A 236 -6.80 -2.54 -9.43
C PHE A 236 -7.09 -2.85 -10.90
N LEU A 237 -8.34 -2.75 -11.35
CA LEU A 237 -8.64 -2.79 -12.78
C LEU A 237 -8.01 -1.62 -13.52
N GLY A 238 -8.13 -0.41 -12.97
CA GLY A 238 -7.49 0.77 -13.54
C GLY A 238 -5.97 0.63 -13.63
N VAL A 239 -5.32 0.20 -12.54
CA VAL A 239 -3.86 -0.08 -12.52
C VAL A 239 -3.50 -1.13 -13.58
N THR A 240 -4.28 -2.21 -13.71
CA THR A 240 -4.02 -3.27 -14.69
C THR A 240 -4.10 -2.74 -16.12
N ILE A 241 -5.10 -1.91 -16.43
CA ILE A 241 -5.24 -1.31 -17.77
C ILE A 241 -4.07 -0.37 -18.06
N VAL A 242 -3.73 0.51 -17.12
CA VAL A 242 -2.60 1.44 -17.27
C VAL A 242 -1.28 0.68 -17.40
N ALA A 243 -1.08 -0.35 -16.58
CA ALA A 243 0.11 -1.21 -16.59
C ALA A 243 0.27 -1.93 -17.95
N ALA A 244 -0.82 -2.53 -18.45
CA ALA A 244 -0.84 -3.21 -19.76
C ALA A 244 -0.52 -2.23 -20.90
N PHE A 245 -1.10 -1.05 -20.85
CA PHE A 245 -0.86 -0.01 -21.84
C PHE A 245 0.61 0.46 -21.80
N ASN A 246 1.14 0.81 -20.62
CA ASN A 246 2.52 1.23 -20.46
C ASN A 246 3.50 0.13 -20.89
N GLY A 247 3.25 -1.11 -20.46
CA GLY A 247 4.05 -2.26 -20.89
C GLY A 247 4.07 -2.45 -22.40
N ALA A 248 2.91 -2.29 -23.07
CA ALA A 248 2.82 -2.38 -24.52
C ALA A 248 3.58 -1.23 -25.22
N VAL A 249 3.40 0.01 -24.77
CA VAL A 249 4.10 1.18 -25.33
C VAL A 249 5.61 1.03 -25.20
N VAL A 250 6.08 0.63 -24.01
CA VAL A 250 7.51 0.44 -23.74
C VAL A 250 8.07 -0.72 -24.56
N THR A 251 7.33 -1.81 -24.72
CA THR A 251 7.72 -2.93 -25.62
C THR A 251 7.88 -2.46 -27.06
N VAL A 252 6.89 -1.74 -27.60
CA VAL A 252 6.94 -1.22 -28.96
C VAL A 252 8.10 -0.25 -29.14
N GLY A 253 8.31 0.65 -28.18
CA GLY A 253 9.46 1.57 -28.19
C GLY A 253 10.80 0.82 -28.19
N ALA A 254 10.94 -0.21 -27.35
CA ALA A 254 12.14 -1.05 -27.31
C ALA A 254 12.37 -1.79 -28.64
N LEU A 255 11.30 -2.31 -29.27
CA LEU A 255 11.38 -2.97 -30.58
C LEU A 255 11.84 -2.00 -31.68
N ILE A 256 11.29 -0.78 -31.71
CA ILE A 256 11.65 0.25 -32.70
C ILE A 256 13.12 0.66 -32.56
N LEU A 257 13.59 0.75 -31.31
CA LEU A 257 14.97 1.14 -30.98
C LEU A 257 15.97 -0.04 -31.11
N GLY A 258 15.51 -1.23 -31.47
CA GLY A 258 16.36 -2.42 -31.57
C GLY A 258 16.92 -2.90 -30.22
N VAL A 259 16.27 -2.54 -29.11
CA VAL A 259 16.70 -2.96 -27.77
C VAL A 259 16.38 -4.44 -27.57
N PRO A 260 17.38 -5.26 -27.18
CA PRO A 260 17.14 -6.68 -26.91
C PRO A 260 16.18 -6.87 -25.74
N LEU A 261 15.52 -8.03 -25.69
CA LEU A 261 14.58 -8.37 -24.62
C LEU A 261 13.36 -7.41 -24.50
N ALA A 262 12.93 -6.80 -25.60
CA ALA A 262 11.81 -5.85 -25.58
C ALA A 262 10.55 -6.40 -24.90
N GLY A 263 10.21 -7.69 -25.10
CA GLY A 263 9.10 -8.34 -24.43
C GLY A 263 9.28 -8.46 -22.91
N THR A 264 10.49 -8.78 -22.47
CA THR A 264 10.84 -8.84 -21.03
C THR A 264 10.79 -7.45 -20.41
N ILE A 265 11.28 -6.41 -21.10
CA ILE A 265 11.19 -5.01 -20.67
C ILE A 265 9.72 -4.61 -20.44
N GLY A 266 8.86 -4.90 -21.42
CA GLY A 266 7.43 -4.60 -21.29
C GLY A 266 6.74 -5.35 -20.16
N LEU A 267 7.08 -6.62 -19.98
CA LEU A 267 6.53 -7.43 -18.89
C LEU A 267 7.01 -6.97 -17.51
N VAL A 268 8.29 -6.62 -17.38
CA VAL A 268 8.83 -6.00 -16.15
C VAL A 268 8.12 -4.68 -15.87
N THR A 269 7.91 -3.84 -16.89
CA THR A 269 7.16 -2.58 -16.77
C THR A 269 5.73 -2.83 -16.31
N PHE A 270 5.04 -3.81 -16.88
CA PHE A 270 3.70 -4.22 -16.48
C PHE A 270 3.64 -4.65 -15.01
N LEU A 271 4.53 -5.55 -14.59
CA LEU A 271 4.54 -6.07 -13.22
C LEU A 271 4.94 -4.97 -12.20
N ALA A 272 5.93 -4.16 -12.54
CA ALA A 272 6.40 -3.09 -11.67
C ALA A 272 5.34 -2.00 -11.44
N ALA A 273 4.44 -1.78 -12.38
CA ALA A 273 3.39 -0.75 -12.30
C ALA A 273 2.44 -0.92 -11.10
N TYR A 274 2.36 -2.12 -10.51
CA TYR A 274 1.55 -2.35 -9.30
C TYR A 274 2.16 -1.75 -8.04
N VAL A 275 3.45 -1.39 -8.05
CA VAL A 275 4.12 -0.71 -6.94
C VAL A 275 4.20 0.78 -7.27
N PRO A 276 3.36 1.62 -6.63
CA PRO A 276 3.30 3.05 -6.96
C PRO A 276 4.68 3.72 -6.87
N TYR A 277 4.97 4.59 -7.81
CA TYR A 277 6.22 5.36 -7.96
C TYR A 277 7.49 4.50 -8.15
N LEU A 278 7.77 3.54 -7.28
CA LEU A 278 8.95 2.68 -7.35
C LEU A 278 8.99 1.85 -8.63
N GLY A 279 7.82 1.38 -9.09
CA GLY A 279 7.71 0.55 -10.28
C GLY A 279 8.17 1.25 -11.55
N ALA A 280 7.73 2.50 -11.76
CA ALA A 280 8.12 3.28 -12.94
C ALA A 280 9.62 3.55 -12.98
N TRP A 281 10.23 3.91 -11.82
CA TRP A 281 11.68 4.16 -11.73
C TRP A 281 12.51 2.91 -11.95
N THR A 282 12.14 1.79 -11.32
CA THR A 282 12.89 0.53 -11.44
C THR A 282 12.79 -0.05 -12.85
N ALA A 283 11.59 -0.08 -13.44
CA ALA A 283 11.39 -0.53 -14.82
C ALA A 283 12.05 0.40 -15.83
N GLY A 284 12.00 1.72 -15.59
CA GLY A 284 12.67 2.72 -16.40
C GLY A 284 14.19 2.53 -16.40
N ALA A 285 14.81 2.45 -15.22
CA ALA A 285 16.23 2.20 -15.09
C ALA A 285 16.65 0.88 -15.74
N PHE A 286 15.89 -0.19 -15.53
CA PHE A 286 16.13 -1.49 -16.15
C PHE A 286 16.12 -1.40 -17.68
N SER A 287 15.11 -0.77 -18.26
CA SER A 287 14.98 -0.64 -19.71
C SER A 287 16.09 0.22 -20.36
N VAL A 288 16.46 1.32 -19.70
CA VAL A 288 17.54 2.21 -20.18
C VAL A 288 18.91 1.54 -20.09
N LEU A 289 19.19 0.79 -19.01
CA LEU A 289 20.44 0.05 -18.86
C LEU A 289 20.57 -1.05 -19.91
N LEU A 290 19.50 -1.79 -20.21
CA LEU A 290 19.51 -2.80 -21.29
C LEU A 290 19.69 -2.16 -22.66
N ALA A 291 19.06 -1.01 -22.91
CA ALA A 291 19.24 -0.27 -24.14
C ALA A 291 20.69 0.22 -24.31
N LEU A 292 21.28 0.78 -23.26
CA LEU A 292 22.64 1.29 -23.26
C LEU A 292 23.68 0.17 -23.57
N GLY A 293 23.51 -0.98 -22.94
CA GLY A 293 24.43 -2.10 -23.12
C GLY A 293 24.22 -2.87 -24.42
N GLY A 294 22.95 -3.00 -24.90
CA GLY A 294 22.60 -3.86 -26.01
C GLY A 294 22.40 -3.18 -27.37
N ALA A 295 22.05 -1.88 -27.36
CA ALA A 295 21.74 -1.12 -28.57
C ALA A 295 22.45 0.24 -28.65
N GLY A 296 23.24 0.59 -27.62
CA GLY A 296 24.08 1.80 -27.59
C GLY A 296 23.40 3.04 -27.02
N THR A 297 24.14 4.16 -27.06
CA THR A 297 23.75 5.40 -26.41
C THR A 297 22.50 6.05 -27.01
N ASP A 298 22.34 5.96 -28.32
CA ASP A 298 21.19 6.54 -29.03
C ASP A 298 19.90 5.80 -28.67
N ALA A 299 19.97 4.47 -28.58
CA ALA A 299 18.84 3.64 -28.12
C ALA A 299 18.51 3.91 -26.64
N ALA A 300 19.52 4.09 -25.77
CA ALA A 300 19.31 4.45 -24.38
C ALA A 300 18.63 5.82 -24.24
N ALA A 301 19.08 6.82 -24.99
CA ALA A 301 18.44 8.15 -25.04
C ALA A 301 17.00 8.04 -25.56
N GLY A 302 16.78 7.28 -26.65
CA GLY A 302 15.45 6.97 -27.16
C GLY A 302 14.56 6.29 -26.14
N MET A 303 15.12 5.35 -25.36
CA MET A 303 14.38 4.63 -24.32
C MET A 303 13.98 5.53 -23.14
N ILE A 304 14.81 6.52 -22.77
CA ILE A 304 14.42 7.56 -21.79
C ILE A 304 13.22 8.34 -22.32
N VAL A 305 13.23 8.74 -23.60
CA VAL A 305 12.09 9.45 -24.21
C VAL A 305 10.83 8.57 -24.21
N VAL A 306 10.94 7.30 -24.57
CA VAL A 306 9.82 6.34 -24.52
C VAL A 306 9.25 6.22 -23.11
N GLN A 307 10.11 6.07 -22.08
CA GLN A 307 9.69 5.99 -20.69
C GLN A 307 9.02 7.27 -20.21
N LEU A 308 9.57 8.44 -20.55
CA LEU A 308 8.94 9.72 -20.22
C LEU A 308 7.58 9.88 -20.90
N LEU A 309 7.47 9.52 -22.19
CA LEU A 309 6.19 9.55 -22.90
C LEU A 309 5.18 8.58 -22.29
N ALA A 310 5.57 7.34 -22.02
CA ALA A 310 4.70 6.33 -21.44
C ALA A 310 4.20 6.74 -20.05
N ASN A 311 5.08 7.14 -19.14
CA ASN A 311 4.74 7.41 -17.75
C ASN A 311 4.21 8.83 -17.48
N SER A 312 4.54 9.82 -18.32
CA SER A 312 4.10 11.21 -18.10
C SER A 312 2.93 11.60 -18.99
N VAL A 313 3.04 11.43 -20.31
CA VAL A 313 2.04 11.92 -21.26
C VAL A 313 0.93 10.88 -21.44
N LEU A 314 1.29 9.68 -21.87
CA LEU A 314 0.32 8.65 -22.26
C LEU A 314 -0.43 8.10 -21.04
N GLN A 315 0.25 7.95 -19.91
CA GLN A 315 -0.38 7.55 -18.66
C GLN A 315 -1.43 8.56 -18.21
N GLN A 316 -1.16 9.87 -18.31
CA GLN A 316 -2.13 10.92 -17.96
C GLN A 316 -3.38 10.91 -18.85
N LEU A 317 -3.26 10.48 -20.09
CA LEU A 317 -4.40 10.32 -20.99
C LEU A 317 -5.23 9.08 -20.69
N ILE A 318 -4.57 7.98 -20.35
CA ILE A 318 -5.23 6.69 -20.10
C ILE A 318 -5.78 6.59 -18.69
N GLN A 319 -5.12 7.21 -17.69
CA GLN A 319 -5.50 7.11 -16.29
C GLN A 319 -6.95 7.55 -16.01
N PRO A 320 -7.48 8.67 -16.53
CA PRO A 320 -8.88 9.04 -16.33
C PRO A 320 -9.86 8.02 -16.94
N VAL A 321 -9.51 7.43 -18.08
CA VAL A 321 -10.34 6.41 -18.76
C VAL A 321 -10.29 5.09 -17.99
N ALA A 322 -9.11 4.69 -17.51
CA ALA A 322 -8.89 3.43 -16.82
C ALA A 322 -9.46 3.43 -15.38
N MET A 323 -9.27 4.52 -14.66
CA MET A 323 -9.70 4.63 -13.26
C MET A 323 -11.05 5.31 -13.09
N GLY A 324 -11.54 6.04 -14.11
CA GLY A 324 -12.81 6.78 -14.05
C GLY A 324 -12.83 7.78 -12.89
N ALA A 325 -14.03 8.08 -12.39
CA ALA A 325 -14.20 8.90 -11.17
C ALA A 325 -13.89 8.14 -9.87
N ALA A 326 -13.24 6.97 -9.96
CA ALA A 326 -13.15 6.02 -8.86
C ALA A 326 -12.32 6.52 -7.66
N LEU A 327 -11.40 7.46 -7.86
CA LEU A 327 -10.56 7.90 -6.76
C LEU A 327 -11.08 9.18 -6.09
N GLY A 328 -11.57 10.17 -6.81
CA GLY A 328 -12.13 11.42 -6.23
C GLY A 328 -11.19 12.15 -5.23
N ILE A 329 -9.91 11.76 -5.20
CA ILE A 329 -8.92 12.21 -4.23
C ILE A 329 -7.84 13.01 -4.95
N HIS A 330 -7.39 14.08 -4.31
CA HIS A 330 -6.29 14.89 -4.85
C HIS A 330 -4.99 14.06 -4.95
N PRO A 331 -4.21 14.16 -6.05
CA PRO A 331 -2.98 13.36 -6.24
C PRO A 331 -1.96 13.49 -5.09
N LEU A 332 -1.85 14.68 -4.48
CA LEU A 332 -1.00 14.88 -3.31
C LEU A 332 -1.43 14.02 -2.11
N ALA A 333 -2.74 13.89 -1.88
CA ALA A 333 -3.25 13.03 -0.82
C ALA A 333 -2.92 11.56 -1.08
N VAL A 334 -3.04 11.11 -2.34
CA VAL A 334 -2.62 9.75 -2.73
C VAL A 334 -1.15 9.54 -2.43
N LEU A 335 -0.27 10.49 -2.79
CA LEU A 335 1.17 10.41 -2.51
C LEU A 335 1.44 10.27 -1.00
N VAL A 336 0.85 11.17 -0.20
CA VAL A 336 1.06 11.18 1.27
C VAL A 336 0.57 9.87 1.90
N VAL A 337 -0.65 9.42 1.58
CA VAL A 337 -1.19 8.18 2.19
C VAL A 337 -0.45 6.95 1.72
N THR A 338 0.08 6.93 0.49
CA THR A 338 0.88 5.83 -0.04
C THR A 338 2.21 5.72 0.68
N ILE A 339 2.92 6.85 0.89
CA ILE A 339 4.18 6.88 1.65
C ILE A 339 3.91 6.48 3.12
N ALA A 340 2.90 7.06 3.75
CA ALA A 340 2.52 6.73 5.13
C ALA A 340 2.12 5.25 5.26
N GLY A 341 1.31 4.74 4.34
CA GLY A 341 0.93 3.32 4.29
C GLY A 341 2.13 2.41 4.13
N GLY A 342 3.07 2.77 3.24
CA GLY A 342 4.31 2.04 3.06
C GLY A 342 5.19 2.02 4.31
N ALA A 343 5.30 3.15 5.01
CA ALA A 343 6.07 3.27 6.25
C ALA A 343 5.46 2.46 7.42
N LEU A 344 4.12 2.41 7.51
CA LEU A 344 3.41 1.74 8.59
C LEU A 344 3.19 0.24 8.35
N PHE A 345 2.86 -0.16 7.12
CA PHE A 345 2.41 -1.51 6.77
C PHE A 345 3.26 -2.16 5.67
N GLY A 346 4.44 -1.61 5.38
CA GLY A 346 5.33 -2.14 4.34
C GLY A 346 4.70 -2.14 2.95
N THR A 347 5.05 -3.13 2.14
CA THR A 347 4.58 -3.28 0.74
C THR A 347 3.06 -3.36 0.63
N VAL A 348 2.40 -4.02 1.58
CA VAL A 348 0.93 -4.14 1.62
C VAL A 348 0.28 -2.78 1.80
N GLY A 349 0.79 -1.95 2.73
CA GLY A 349 0.31 -0.59 2.94
C GLY A 349 0.56 0.31 1.75
N LEU A 350 1.73 0.21 1.12
CA LEU A 350 2.07 0.96 -0.09
C LEU A 350 1.05 0.73 -1.22
N ILE A 351 0.64 -0.52 -1.42
CA ILE A 351 -0.28 -0.91 -2.51
C ILE A 351 -1.74 -0.58 -2.17
N LEU A 352 -2.15 -0.74 -0.90
CA LEU A 352 -3.55 -0.60 -0.49
C LEU A 352 -3.94 0.80 -0.02
N ALA A 353 -2.99 1.66 0.34
CA ALA A 353 -3.29 2.98 0.92
C ALA A 353 -4.21 3.81 0.02
N ALA A 354 -3.94 3.89 -1.28
CA ALA A 354 -4.74 4.66 -2.23
C ALA A 354 -6.19 4.16 -2.34
N PRO A 355 -6.47 2.87 -2.63
CA PRO A 355 -7.83 2.39 -2.74
C PRO A 355 -8.61 2.40 -1.42
N LEU A 356 -7.96 2.20 -0.26
CA LEU A 356 -8.62 2.28 1.03
C LEU A 356 -8.98 3.72 1.39
N THR A 357 -8.12 4.68 1.08
CA THR A 357 -8.43 6.11 1.27
C THR A 357 -9.58 6.54 0.36
N ALA A 358 -9.62 6.07 -0.90
CA ALA A 358 -10.74 6.30 -1.79
C ALA A 358 -12.05 5.71 -1.23
N ALA A 359 -12.00 4.49 -0.71
CA ALA A 359 -13.15 3.88 -0.04
C ALA A 359 -13.63 4.71 1.15
N ALA A 360 -12.69 5.17 2.01
CA ALA A 360 -13.01 5.97 3.18
C ALA A 360 -13.70 7.31 2.82
N THR A 361 -13.22 7.99 1.77
CA THR A 361 -13.86 9.23 1.29
C THR A 361 -15.26 8.98 0.74
N LEU A 362 -15.45 7.92 -0.04
CA LEU A 362 -16.76 7.55 -0.58
C LEU A 362 -17.75 7.19 0.53
N ILE A 363 -17.30 6.40 1.52
CA ILE A 363 -18.10 6.02 2.68
C ILE A 363 -18.50 7.26 3.48
N SER A 364 -17.55 8.16 3.77
CA SER A 364 -17.81 9.40 4.50
C SER A 364 -18.84 10.27 3.78
N ASN A 365 -18.73 10.42 2.46
CA ASN A 365 -19.67 11.19 1.65
C ASN A 365 -21.07 10.55 1.65
N ASP A 366 -21.18 9.23 1.54
CA ASP A 366 -22.47 8.54 1.56
C ASP A 366 -23.15 8.67 2.93
N LEU A 367 -22.39 8.54 4.03
CA LEU A 367 -22.92 8.69 5.38
C LEU A 367 -23.33 10.14 5.69
N SER A 368 -22.57 11.12 5.21
CA SER A 368 -22.90 12.54 5.36
C SER A 368 -24.19 12.89 4.60
N ARG A 369 -24.36 12.37 3.39
CA ARG A 369 -25.59 12.56 2.60
C ARG A 369 -26.79 11.91 3.27
N ALA A 370 -26.61 10.71 3.85
CA ALA A 370 -27.68 10.02 4.57
C ALA A 370 -28.13 10.80 5.82
N ARG A 371 -27.20 11.49 6.51
CA ARG A 371 -27.52 12.36 7.66
C ARG A 371 -28.20 13.67 7.25
N ALA A 372 -27.87 14.20 6.08
CA ALA A 372 -28.42 15.46 5.59
C ALA A 372 -29.81 15.33 4.94
N LYS A 373 -30.28 14.11 4.65
CA LYS A 373 -31.62 13.89 4.12
C LYS A 373 -32.64 14.05 5.26
N PRO A 374 -33.60 15.04 5.18
CA PRO A 374 -34.66 15.18 6.17
C PRO A 374 -35.46 13.86 6.26
N PRO A 375 -36.05 13.54 7.42
CA PRO A 375 -36.98 12.43 7.53
C PRO A 375 -38.11 12.65 6.50
N ASP A 376 -38.41 11.60 5.72
CA ASP A 376 -39.50 11.62 4.77
C ASP A 376 -40.80 12.00 5.51
N PRO A 377 -41.51 13.09 5.11
CA PRO A 377 -42.74 13.48 5.78
C PRO A 377 -43.92 12.54 5.50
N GLU A 378 -43.75 11.49 4.69
CA GLU A 378 -44.77 10.49 4.36
C GLU A 378 -44.67 9.24 5.23
N GLY A 379 -44.71 9.44 6.54
CA GLY A 379 -44.93 8.38 7.53
C GLY A 379 -46.19 8.70 8.33
N ASP A 380 -47.25 9.19 7.68
CA ASP A 380 -48.56 9.25 8.31
C ASP A 380 -49.30 7.92 8.05
N PRO A 381 -49.52 7.07 9.06
CA PRO A 381 -50.35 5.90 8.95
C PRO A 381 -51.83 6.37 9.00
N GLY A 382 -52.48 6.53 7.84
CA GLY A 382 -53.91 6.57 7.76
C GLY A 382 -54.53 5.20 8.00
#